data_9eb5f6339871c66c5651530bd45d3da8
#
_entry.id   9eb5f6339871c66c5651530bd45d3da8
#
_cell.length_a   1.000
_cell.length_b   1.000
_cell.length_c   1.000
_cell.angle_alpha   90.00
_cell.angle_beta   90.00
_cell.angle_gamma   90.00
#
_symmetry.space_group_name_H-M   'P 1'
#
loop_
_entity.id
_entity.type
_entity.pdbx_description
1 polymer ?
#
loop_
_entity_poly.entity_id
_entity_poly.type
_entity_poly.pdbx_seq_one_letter_code
_entity_poly.pdbx_strand_id
1 'polypeptide(L)'
;KIIKININNGDYETISMGHRNPQGLYFDKENNFILESEHGPQGGDEINLIEVNNINKDEPLNYGWAIVSAGEHYNGKNEVNEKKYKKYPLYKSHSEYGFIEPLKSFVPSIGISEISKIGQNRYVVSSMKDKSLGSVYFFELNSEKKIINLERVKVFERVRDLIFKNDKLYLFLEDTASIGVISLI
;
A
#
# COMPACT_ATOMS: atom_id res chain seq x y z
N LYS A 1 -5.53 -9.24 6.25
CA LYS A 1 -4.80 -9.26 7.53
C LYS A 1 -3.31 -9.33 7.29
N ILE A 2 -2.57 -8.62 8.10
CA ILE A 2 -1.12 -8.81 8.23
C ILE A 2 -0.88 -9.63 9.48
N ILE A 3 -0.09 -10.67 9.37
CA ILE A 3 0.24 -11.57 10.47
C ILE A 3 1.75 -11.65 10.68
N LYS A 4 2.17 -11.82 11.91
CA LYS A 4 3.55 -12.11 12.28
C LYS A 4 3.64 -13.57 12.73
N ILE A 5 4.57 -14.30 12.16
CA ILE A 5 4.75 -15.74 12.43
C ILE A 5 6.11 -15.94 13.09
N ASN A 6 6.12 -16.71 14.18
CA ASN A 6 7.36 -17.19 14.78
C ASN A 6 7.87 -18.38 13.97
N ILE A 7 8.99 -18.24 13.29
CA ILE A 7 9.54 -19.27 12.40
C ILE A 7 10.05 -20.51 13.14
N ASN A 8 10.24 -20.45 14.46
CA ASN A 8 10.76 -21.58 15.25
C ASN A 8 9.66 -22.56 15.67
N ASN A 9 8.46 -22.06 15.93
CA ASN A 9 7.36 -22.87 16.48
C ASN A 9 6.05 -22.75 15.70
N GLY A 10 5.97 -21.86 14.72
CA GLY A 10 4.78 -21.64 13.89
C GLY A 10 3.67 -20.79 14.56
N ASP A 11 3.86 -20.34 15.78
CA ASP A 11 2.90 -19.44 16.44
C ASP A 11 2.75 -18.15 15.65
N TYR A 12 1.54 -17.61 15.60
CA TYR A 12 1.28 -16.38 14.88
C TYR A 12 0.40 -15.41 15.70
N GLU A 13 0.55 -14.13 15.36
CA GLU A 13 -0.30 -13.06 15.86
C GLU A 13 -0.80 -12.21 14.70
N THR A 14 -2.04 -11.72 14.79
CA THR A 14 -2.57 -10.73 13.83
C THR A 14 -2.12 -9.36 14.28
N ILE A 15 -1.35 -8.66 13.45
CA ILE A 15 -0.88 -7.29 13.73
C ILE A 15 -1.80 -6.22 13.17
N SER A 16 -2.47 -6.51 12.06
CA SER A 16 -3.49 -5.63 11.52
C SER A 16 -4.52 -6.38 10.68
N MET A 17 -5.69 -5.74 10.50
CA MET A 17 -6.79 -6.29 9.71
C MET A 17 -7.50 -5.19 8.93
N GLY A 18 -8.54 -5.55 8.18
CA GLY A 18 -9.27 -4.57 7.37
C GLY A 18 -8.52 -4.16 6.11
N HIS A 19 -7.58 -4.96 5.64
CA HIS A 19 -6.91 -4.82 4.34
C HIS A 19 -7.68 -5.57 3.25
N ARG A 20 -7.69 -4.99 2.05
CA ARG A 20 -8.36 -5.60 0.90
C ARG A 20 -7.45 -6.55 0.12
N ASN A 21 -6.35 -6.04 -0.41
CA ASN A 21 -5.45 -6.79 -1.29
C ASN A 21 -4.00 -6.25 -1.18
N PRO A 22 -3.31 -6.56 -0.10
CA PRO A 22 -1.90 -6.21 0.11
C PRO A 22 -1.02 -6.69 -1.05
N GLN A 23 -0.12 -5.81 -1.50
CA GLN A 23 0.82 -6.07 -2.59
C GLN A 23 2.26 -5.96 -2.12
N GLY A 24 2.60 -4.92 -1.37
CA GLY A 24 3.93 -4.68 -0.84
C GLY A 24 3.93 -4.56 0.68
N LEU A 25 5.03 -4.98 1.30
CA LEU A 25 5.21 -4.92 2.75
C LEU A 25 6.66 -4.64 3.11
N TYR A 26 6.92 -3.49 3.70
CA TYR A 26 8.25 -3.11 4.17
C TYR A 26 8.28 -2.85 5.67
N PHE A 27 9.08 -3.61 6.41
CA PHE A 27 9.33 -3.34 7.83
C PHE A 27 10.52 -2.37 8.01
N ASP A 28 10.24 -1.14 8.40
CA ASP A 28 11.27 -0.19 8.80
C ASP A 28 11.69 -0.44 10.25
N LYS A 29 12.74 -1.24 10.38
CA LYS A 29 13.28 -1.62 11.70
C LYS A 29 13.82 -0.44 12.49
N GLU A 30 14.37 0.57 11.81
CA GLU A 30 14.98 1.74 12.46
C GLU A 30 13.89 2.64 13.06
N ASN A 31 12.80 2.82 12.34
CA ASN A 31 11.69 3.68 12.73
C ASN A 31 10.54 2.91 13.40
N ASN A 32 10.65 1.57 13.47
CA ASN A 32 9.72 0.65 14.14
C ASN A 32 8.27 0.74 13.66
N PHE A 33 8.08 0.74 12.35
CA PHE A 33 6.77 0.63 11.71
C PHE A 33 6.83 -0.26 10.46
N ILE A 34 5.67 -0.68 9.98
CA ILE A 34 5.51 -1.37 8.71
C ILE A 34 4.81 -0.43 7.74
N LEU A 35 5.33 -0.28 6.53
CA LEU A 35 4.60 0.26 5.39
C LEU A 35 3.98 -0.91 4.63
N GLU A 36 2.74 -0.75 4.28
CA GLU A 36 1.97 -1.70 3.48
C GLU A 36 1.35 -0.95 2.31
N SER A 37 1.36 -1.54 1.14
CA SER A 37 0.69 -1.03 -0.06
C SER A 37 -0.37 -2.00 -0.53
N GLU A 38 -1.57 -1.52 -0.86
CA GLU A 38 -2.65 -2.39 -1.28
C GLU A 38 -3.50 -1.86 -2.42
N HIS A 39 -4.05 -2.79 -3.20
CA HIS A 39 -5.09 -2.45 -4.17
C HIS A 39 -6.43 -2.23 -3.49
N GLY A 40 -6.97 -1.03 -3.65
CA GLY A 40 -8.36 -0.74 -3.36
C GLY A 40 -9.33 -1.36 -4.36
N PRO A 41 -10.62 -1.09 -4.22
CA PRO A 41 -11.61 -1.35 -5.27
C PRO A 41 -11.39 -0.37 -6.44
N GLN A 42 -12.38 -0.14 -7.28
CA GLN A 42 -12.24 0.78 -8.41
C GLN A 42 -11.86 2.20 -7.95
N GLY A 43 -10.61 2.58 -8.15
CA GLY A 43 -9.99 3.80 -7.62
C GLY A 43 -9.78 3.70 -6.11
N GLY A 44 -8.63 3.89 -5.55
CA GLY A 44 -8.42 3.88 -4.10
C GLY A 44 -7.40 2.86 -3.65
N ASP A 45 -6.30 2.74 -4.39
CA ASP A 45 -5.12 2.06 -3.87
C ASP A 45 -4.56 2.86 -2.70
N GLU A 46 -3.92 2.18 -1.75
CA GLU A 46 -3.52 2.78 -0.49
C GLU A 46 -2.07 2.46 -0.12
N ILE A 47 -1.45 3.39 0.59
CA ILE A 47 -0.26 3.16 1.40
C ILE A 47 -0.70 3.27 2.86
N ASN A 48 -0.47 2.23 3.63
CA ASN A 48 -0.80 2.15 5.03
C ASN A 48 0.46 2.11 5.89
N LEU A 49 0.40 2.71 7.10
CA LEU A 49 1.47 2.65 8.08
C LEU A 49 0.97 1.96 9.34
N ILE A 50 1.64 0.88 9.74
CA ILE A 50 1.33 0.07 10.90
C ILE A 50 2.38 0.33 11.97
N GLU A 51 2.02 1.06 13.02
CA GLU A 51 2.86 1.33 14.18
C GLU A 51 3.08 0.06 15.00
N VAL A 52 4.30 -0.48 15.00
CA VAL A 52 4.59 -1.74 15.68
C VAL A 52 4.37 -1.65 17.20
N ASN A 53 4.63 -0.48 17.80
CA ASN A 53 4.40 -0.25 19.23
C ASN A 53 2.91 -0.21 19.62
N ASN A 54 2.01 0.00 18.67
CA ASN A 54 0.57 0.09 18.90
C ASN A 54 -0.15 -1.24 18.67
N ILE A 55 0.59 -2.30 18.39
CA ILE A 55 0.01 -3.63 18.18
C ILE A 55 -0.47 -4.19 19.51
N ASN A 56 -1.79 -4.36 19.60
CA ASN A 56 -2.44 -5.08 20.70
C ASN A 56 -2.92 -6.43 20.15
N LYS A 57 -2.51 -7.52 20.78
CA LYS A 57 -2.87 -8.88 20.32
C LYS A 57 -4.36 -9.14 20.40
N ASP A 58 -5.03 -8.56 21.39
CA ASP A 58 -6.45 -8.75 21.63
C ASP A 58 -7.30 -7.82 20.73
N GLU A 59 -6.71 -6.71 20.26
CA GLU A 59 -7.39 -5.72 19.43
C GLU A 59 -6.46 -5.26 18.29
N PRO A 60 -6.34 -6.03 17.20
CA PRO A 60 -5.48 -5.68 16.08
C PRO A 60 -5.93 -4.39 15.38
N LEU A 61 -4.96 -3.59 14.92
CA LEU A 61 -5.22 -2.39 14.16
C LEU A 61 -6.12 -2.67 12.96
N ASN A 62 -7.17 -1.85 12.74
CA ASN A 62 -8.17 -2.10 11.71
C ASN A 62 -8.23 -0.96 10.68
N TYR A 63 -7.96 -1.29 9.41
CA TYR A 63 -7.95 -0.36 8.26
C TYR A 63 -9.30 -0.31 7.52
N GLY A 64 -10.30 -1.07 7.95
CA GLY A 64 -11.71 -0.85 7.67
C GLY A 64 -12.29 -1.47 6.40
N TRP A 65 -11.51 -2.19 5.58
CA TRP A 65 -12.08 -2.91 4.44
C TRP A 65 -13.10 -3.98 4.94
N ALA A 66 -14.34 -4.07 4.44
CA ALA A 66 -14.92 -3.35 3.28
C ALA A 66 -15.97 -2.30 3.71
N ILE A 67 -15.83 -1.70 4.88
CA ILE A 67 -16.76 -0.67 5.36
C ILE A 67 -16.36 0.70 4.81
N VAL A 68 -15.06 0.96 4.78
CA VAL A 68 -14.46 2.20 4.28
C VAL A 68 -13.51 1.91 3.12
N SER A 69 -13.36 2.84 2.21
CA SER A 69 -12.34 2.86 1.15
C SER A 69 -12.40 4.17 0.37
N ALA A 70 -11.27 4.67 -0.10
CA ALA A 70 -11.24 5.79 -1.04
C ALA A 70 -11.85 5.45 -2.42
N GLY A 71 -11.89 4.15 -2.78
CA GLY A 71 -12.45 3.66 -4.04
C GLY A 71 -13.95 3.37 -4.03
N GLU A 72 -14.44 2.81 -5.13
CA GLU A 72 -15.85 2.45 -5.35
C GLU A 72 -15.96 0.97 -5.72
N HIS A 73 -17.14 0.36 -5.53
CA HIS A 73 -17.38 -0.95 -6.13
C HIS A 73 -17.31 -0.86 -7.65
N TYR A 74 -16.79 -1.91 -8.29
CA TYR A 74 -16.74 -1.97 -9.75
C TYR A 74 -18.13 -1.73 -10.35
N ASN A 75 -18.18 -0.92 -11.40
CA ASN A 75 -19.39 -0.40 -12.05
C ASN A 75 -20.18 0.65 -11.25
N GLY A 76 -19.63 1.15 -10.13
CA GLY A 76 -20.19 2.27 -9.39
C GLY A 76 -21.54 2.00 -8.71
N LYS A 77 -22.22 3.08 -8.31
CA LYS A 77 -23.54 3.05 -7.69
C LYS A 77 -24.62 2.88 -8.75
N ASN A 78 -25.20 1.70 -8.84
CA ASN A 78 -26.33 1.36 -9.72
C ASN A 78 -27.24 0.35 -9.02
N GLU A 79 -28.39 0.04 -9.61
CA GLU A 79 -29.39 -0.88 -9.04
C GLU A 79 -28.81 -2.25 -8.71
N VAL A 80 -27.91 -2.78 -9.55
CA VAL A 80 -27.26 -4.08 -9.36
C VAL A 80 -26.36 -4.08 -8.12
N ASN A 81 -25.70 -2.95 -7.85
CA ASN A 81 -24.78 -2.80 -6.73
C ASN A 81 -25.44 -2.29 -5.43
N GLU A 82 -26.73 -1.91 -5.46
CA GLU A 82 -27.40 -1.34 -4.28
C GLU A 82 -27.29 -2.21 -3.03
N LYS A 83 -27.54 -3.51 -3.16
CA LYS A 83 -27.40 -4.46 -2.05
C LYS A 83 -25.97 -4.56 -1.53
N LYS A 84 -25.00 -4.45 -2.45
CA LYS A 84 -23.58 -4.49 -2.12
C LYS A 84 -23.16 -3.25 -1.32
N TYR A 85 -23.62 -2.05 -1.74
CA TYR A 85 -23.37 -0.82 -0.98
C TYR A 85 -24.08 -0.78 0.38
N LYS A 86 -25.27 -1.40 0.51
CA LYS A 86 -25.93 -1.54 1.83
C LYS A 86 -25.11 -2.39 2.79
N LYS A 87 -24.43 -3.43 2.29
CA LYS A 87 -23.60 -4.33 3.12
C LYS A 87 -22.16 -3.81 3.30
N TYR A 88 -21.60 -3.21 2.27
CA TYR A 88 -20.22 -2.73 2.19
C TYR A 88 -20.23 -1.31 1.62
N PRO A 89 -20.46 -0.31 2.44
CA PRO A 89 -20.80 1.05 1.98
C PRO A 89 -19.63 1.80 1.35
N LEU A 90 -18.39 1.43 1.62
CA LEU A 90 -17.17 2.10 1.17
C LEU A 90 -17.21 3.62 1.48
N TYR A 91 -17.48 3.94 2.74
CA TYR A 91 -17.39 5.32 3.22
C TYR A 91 -15.98 5.87 2.98
N LYS A 92 -15.87 7.18 2.76
CA LYS A 92 -14.61 7.80 2.28
C LYS A 92 -13.64 8.17 3.40
N SER A 93 -14.14 8.44 4.59
CA SER A 93 -13.33 8.72 5.77
C SER A 93 -13.23 7.46 6.62
N HIS A 94 -12.02 7.00 6.88
CA HIS A 94 -11.78 5.84 7.74
C HIS A 94 -12.01 6.22 9.20
N SER A 95 -11.46 7.36 9.64
CA SER A 95 -11.51 7.82 11.03
C SER A 95 -12.91 8.12 11.52
N GLU A 96 -13.81 8.66 10.68
CA GLU A 96 -15.21 8.92 11.05
C GLU A 96 -15.97 7.62 11.40
N TYR A 97 -15.51 6.48 10.91
CA TYR A 97 -16.10 5.16 11.16
C TYR A 97 -15.25 4.29 12.11
N GLY A 98 -14.27 4.89 12.81
CA GLY A 98 -13.47 4.23 13.82
C GLY A 98 -12.33 3.36 13.27
N PHE A 99 -11.93 3.57 12.02
CA PHE A 99 -10.82 2.86 11.37
C PHE A 99 -9.59 3.77 11.22
N ILE A 100 -8.45 3.15 10.90
CA ILE A 100 -7.19 3.85 10.69
C ILE A 100 -7.15 4.42 9.29
N GLU A 101 -6.84 5.73 9.17
CA GLU A 101 -6.65 6.37 7.88
C GLU A 101 -5.37 5.88 7.19
N PRO A 102 -5.39 5.63 5.87
CA PRO A 102 -4.18 5.38 5.11
C PRO A 102 -3.27 6.61 5.10
N LEU A 103 -1.96 6.41 5.01
CA LEU A 103 -1.01 7.51 4.76
C LEU A 103 -1.33 8.24 3.45
N LYS A 104 -1.76 7.48 2.45
CA LYS A 104 -2.06 7.99 1.12
C LYS A 104 -3.06 7.08 0.42
N SER A 105 -4.11 7.69 -0.12
CA SER A 105 -4.99 7.05 -1.10
C SER A 105 -4.73 7.60 -2.50
N PHE A 106 -4.76 6.73 -3.49
CA PHE A 106 -4.62 7.08 -4.90
C PHE A 106 -5.97 6.94 -5.61
N VAL A 107 -6.54 8.09 -5.98
CA VAL A 107 -7.79 8.16 -6.74
C VAL A 107 -7.54 9.03 -7.97
N PRO A 108 -7.56 8.47 -9.19
CA PRO A 108 -7.78 7.05 -9.52
C PRO A 108 -6.64 6.12 -9.07
N SER A 109 -6.93 4.83 -8.97
CA SER A 109 -5.93 3.77 -8.69
C SER A 109 -4.75 3.85 -9.64
N ILE A 110 -3.57 3.55 -9.10
CA ILE A 110 -2.33 3.48 -9.87
C ILE A 110 -1.90 2.03 -10.16
N GLY A 111 -2.65 1.03 -9.65
CA GLY A 111 -2.23 -0.36 -9.66
C GLY A 111 -0.97 -0.54 -8.81
N ILE A 112 -1.04 -0.07 -7.56
CA ILE A 112 0.10 -0.08 -6.62
C ILE A 112 0.68 -1.48 -6.48
N SER A 113 2.01 -1.59 -6.35
CA SER A 113 2.69 -2.86 -6.13
C SER A 113 3.68 -2.76 -4.97
N GLU A 114 4.91 -3.24 -5.11
CA GLU A 114 5.88 -3.31 -4.03
C GLU A 114 6.28 -1.94 -3.48
N ILE A 115 6.64 -1.90 -2.18
CA ILE A 115 7.10 -0.73 -1.45
C ILE A 115 8.43 -1.02 -0.75
N SER A 116 9.38 -0.07 -0.77
CA SER A 116 10.69 -0.24 -0.15
C SER A 116 11.26 1.08 0.37
N LYS A 117 12.19 0.99 1.33
CA LYS A 117 13.01 2.12 1.80
C LYS A 117 14.24 2.27 0.90
N ILE A 118 14.57 3.51 0.56
CA ILE A 118 15.73 3.85 -0.29
C ILE A 118 16.68 4.89 0.35
N GLY A 119 16.38 5.33 1.55
CA GLY A 119 17.18 6.29 2.31
C GLY A 119 16.64 6.45 3.72
N GLN A 120 17.17 7.37 4.51
CA GLN A 120 16.83 7.52 5.92
C GLN A 120 15.30 7.65 6.14
N ASN A 121 14.64 8.56 5.44
CA ASN A 121 13.18 8.76 5.50
C ASN A 121 12.57 8.74 4.08
N ARG A 122 13.29 8.16 3.11
CA ARG A 122 12.88 8.10 1.71
C ARG A 122 12.45 6.69 1.34
N TYR A 123 11.34 6.63 0.65
CA TYR A 123 10.70 5.38 0.24
C TYR A 123 10.31 5.45 -1.24
N VAL A 124 10.03 4.31 -1.79
CA VAL A 124 9.54 4.16 -3.16
C VAL A 124 8.44 3.13 -3.19
N VAL A 125 7.41 3.39 -3.95
CA VAL A 125 6.36 2.42 -4.27
C VAL A 125 6.20 2.31 -5.78
N SER A 126 5.99 1.10 -6.27
CA SER A 126 5.82 0.84 -7.70
C SER A 126 4.36 0.71 -8.11
N SER A 127 4.13 0.75 -9.41
CA SER A 127 2.80 0.78 -10.03
C SER A 127 2.74 -0.12 -11.25
N MET A 128 1.66 -0.90 -11.34
CA MET A 128 1.34 -1.81 -12.43
C MET A 128 0.26 -1.26 -13.37
N LYS A 129 -0.12 0.00 -13.24
CA LYS A 129 -1.12 0.57 -14.13
C LYS A 129 -0.59 0.53 -15.56
N ASP A 130 -1.45 0.34 -16.53
CA ASP A 130 -1.15 0.01 -17.92
C ASP A 130 0.19 0.53 -18.49
N LYS A 131 0.66 0.00 -19.62
CA LYS A 131 1.96 0.33 -20.23
C LYS A 131 2.27 1.82 -20.33
N SER A 132 1.25 2.66 -20.51
CA SER A 132 1.43 4.12 -20.63
C SER A 132 1.62 4.84 -19.30
N LEU A 133 1.27 4.18 -18.18
CA LEU A 133 1.18 4.79 -16.87
C LEU A 133 2.04 4.11 -15.80
N GLY A 134 2.63 2.93 -16.07
CA GLY A 134 3.54 2.23 -15.17
C GLY A 134 4.66 3.15 -14.69
N SER A 135 4.87 3.20 -13.40
CA SER A 135 5.66 4.25 -12.75
C SER A 135 6.25 3.74 -11.43
N VAL A 136 7.22 4.48 -10.93
CA VAL A 136 7.60 4.45 -9.53
C VAL A 136 7.29 5.80 -8.88
N TYR A 137 6.90 5.78 -7.62
CA TYR A 137 6.59 6.98 -6.85
C TYR A 137 7.56 7.07 -5.68
N PHE A 138 8.38 8.08 -5.67
CA PHE A 138 9.29 8.40 -4.57
C PHE A 138 8.58 9.32 -3.59
N PHE A 139 8.77 9.10 -2.30
CA PHE A 139 8.22 9.96 -1.27
C PHE A 139 9.10 9.97 -0.02
N GLU A 140 8.87 10.95 0.82
CA GLU A 140 9.52 11.08 2.13
C GLU A 140 8.46 11.08 3.22
N LEU A 141 8.85 10.60 4.41
CA LEU A 141 8.07 10.77 5.62
C LEU A 141 8.71 11.83 6.51
N ASN A 142 7.91 12.81 6.94
CA ASN A 142 8.34 13.80 7.92
C ASN A 142 8.33 13.21 9.35
N SER A 143 8.70 14.02 10.35
CA SER A 143 8.70 13.61 11.76
C SER A 143 7.34 13.18 12.32
N GLU A 144 6.25 13.64 11.71
CA GLU A 144 4.87 13.23 12.03
C GLU A 144 4.41 12.00 11.23
N LYS A 145 5.33 11.38 10.50
CA LYS A 145 5.07 10.23 9.59
C LYS A 145 4.04 10.54 8.50
N LYS A 146 3.95 11.78 8.06
CA LYS A 146 3.13 12.18 6.92
C LYS A 146 3.97 12.17 5.65
N ILE A 147 3.35 11.74 4.55
CA ILE A 147 3.99 11.77 3.24
C ILE A 147 4.19 13.21 2.78
N ILE A 148 5.44 13.50 2.42
CA ILE A 148 5.87 14.75 1.78
C ILE A 148 6.69 14.40 0.52
N ASN A 149 6.88 15.38 -0.37
CA ASN A 149 7.72 15.25 -1.57
C ASN A 149 7.39 14.02 -2.43
N LEU A 150 6.08 13.80 -2.67
CA LEU A 150 5.64 12.70 -3.52
C LEU A 150 5.90 13.00 -5.00
N GLU A 151 6.85 12.29 -5.60
CA GLU A 151 7.26 12.45 -6.98
C GLU A 151 7.01 11.19 -7.80
N ARG A 152 6.46 11.35 -9.00
CA ARG A 152 6.22 10.26 -9.94
C ARG A 152 7.27 10.23 -11.03
N VAL A 153 7.92 9.10 -11.22
CA VAL A 153 8.79 8.82 -12.37
C VAL A 153 8.14 7.76 -13.25
N LYS A 154 7.89 8.11 -14.51
CA LYS A 154 7.30 7.17 -15.48
C LYS A 154 8.33 6.14 -15.92
N VAL A 155 7.97 4.89 -15.85
CA VAL A 155 8.76 3.76 -16.36
C VAL A 155 8.22 3.29 -17.70
N PHE A 156 6.96 3.63 -18.01
CA PHE A 156 6.23 3.23 -19.22
C PHE A 156 6.04 1.72 -19.36
N GLU A 157 6.14 1.00 -18.25
CA GLU A 157 5.95 -0.43 -18.16
C GLU A 157 5.38 -0.80 -16.78
N ARG A 158 4.70 -1.93 -16.68
CA ARG A 158 4.15 -2.43 -15.42
C ARG A 158 5.29 -2.89 -14.51
N VAL A 159 5.46 -2.20 -13.38
CA VAL A 159 6.46 -2.56 -12.37
C VAL A 159 5.80 -3.48 -11.34
N ARG A 160 6.02 -4.78 -11.46
CA ARG A 160 5.42 -5.82 -10.59
C ARG A 160 6.00 -5.81 -9.19
N ASP A 161 7.31 -5.63 -9.10
CA ASP A 161 8.08 -5.74 -7.89
C ASP A 161 9.32 -4.85 -7.99
N LEU A 162 9.94 -4.50 -6.87
CA LEU A 162 11.18 -3.75 -6.83
C LEU A 162 12.06 -4.15 -5.65
N ILE A 163 13.36 -4.00 -5.82
CA ILE A 163 14.35 -4.22 -4.75
C ILE A 163 15.35 -3.08 -4.76
N PHE A 164 15.58 -2.45 -3.59
CA PHE A 164 16.67 -1.50 -3.41
C PHE A 164 17.89 -2.17 -2.81
N LYS A 165 19.02 -2.10 -3.49
CA LYS A 165 20.28 -2.69 -3.05
C LYS A 165 21.47 -1.96 -3.67
N ASN A 166 22.50 -1.65 -2.86
CA ASN A 166 23.75 -1.00 -3.30
C ASN A 166 23.50 0.27 -4.13
N ASP A 167 22.66 1.17 -3.60
CA ASP A 167 22.27 2.46 -4.21
C ASP A 167 21.62 2.34 -5.59
N LYS A 168 21.10 1.16 -5.90
CA LYS A 168 20.36 0.87 -7.12
C LYS A 168 18.98 0.34 -6.81
N LEU A 169 18.01 0.80 -7.57
CA LEU A 169 16.65 0.29 -7.57
C LEU A 169 16.48 -0.64 -8.76
N TYR A 170 16.22 -1.91 -8.50
CA TYR A 170 15.93 -2.94 -9.49
C TYR A 170 14.42 -3.07 -9.63
N LEU A 171 13.91 -2.97 -10.85
CA LEU A 171 12.50 -3.01 -11.19
C LEU A 171 12.20 -4.28 -11.97
N PHE A 172 11.24 -5.06 -11.51
CA PHE A 172 10.75 -6.25 -12.22
C PHE A 172 9.64 -5.82 -13.19
N LEU A 173 9.99 -5.76 -14.47
CA LEU A 173 9.16 -5.25 -15.55
C LEU A 173 8.36 -6.40 -16.16
N GLU A 174 7.02 -6.31 -16.04
CA GLU A 174 6.13 -7.43 -16.39
C GLU A 174 5.95 -7.58 -17.90
N ASP A 175 5.83 -6.46 -18.62
CA ASP A 175 5.48 -6.50 -20.05
C ASP A 175 6.61 -7.05 -20.93
N THR A 176 7.85 -6.71 -20.58
CA THR A 176 9.05 -7.18 -21.33
C THR A 176 9.73 -8.37 -20.67
N ALA A 177 9.24 -8.83 -19.51
CA ALA A 177 9.88 -9.87 -18.70
C ALA A 177 11.36 -9.58 -18.43
N SER A 178 11.68 -8.33 -18.08
CA SER A 178 13.04 -7.83 -17.90
C SER A 178 13.24 -7.16 -16.54
N ILE A 179 14.50 -6.81 -16.25
CA ILE A 179 14.88 -6.05 -15.05
C ILE A 179 15.39 -4.68 -15.47
N GLY A 180 14.66 -3.64 -15.05
CA GLY A 180 15.13 -2.26 -15.14
C GLY A 180 16.04 -1.92 -13.96
N VAL A 181 17.00 -1.01 -14.16
CA VAL A 181 17.90 -0.55 -13.09
C VAL A 181 17.93 0.98 -13.09
N ILE A 182 17.65 1.56 -11.93
CA ILE A 182 17.79 3.01 -11.69
C ILE A 182 18.92 3.19 -10.66
N SER A 183 19.94 3.99 -10.99
CA SER A 183 20.95 4.43 -10.03
C SER A 183 20.42 5.67 -9.32
N LEU A 184 20.35 5.62 -8.01
CA LEU A 184 20.00 6.77 -7.17
C LEU A 184 21.32 7.52 -6.87
N ILE A 185 21.51 8.67 -7.50
CA ILE A 185 22.69 9.53 -7.32
C ILE A 185 22.46 10.45 -6.12
#